data_37f59fc3e1e82078283920240e4e22aa
#
_entry.id   37f59fc3e1e82078283920240e4e22aa
#
_cell.length_a   1.000
_cell.length_b   1.000
_cell.length_c   1.000
_cell.angle_alpha   90.00
_cell.angle_beta   90.00
_cell.angle_gamma   90.00
#
_symmetry.space_group_name_H-M   'P 1'
#
loop_
_entity.id
_entity.type
_entity.pdbx_description
1 polymer ?
#
loop_
_entity_poly.entity_id
_entity_poly.type
_entity_poly.pdbx_seq_one_letter_code
_entity_poly.pdbx_strand_id
1 'polypeptide(L)'
;LALAEHYFGASQDCEDSILVRVHRGTGAGIISNGRIFIGRNGNVGEIGHIQVEPLGERCHCGNFGCLETIAANAAIEQRVLNLLKQGYQSRVPLDDCTIKTICKAANKGDSLASAVIDYVGRHLGKTIA
;
A
#
# COMPACT_ATOMS: atom_id res chain seq x y z
N LEU A 1 -10.45 -10.70 -6.53
CA LEU A 1 -10.87 -9.79 -5.45
C LEU A 1 -11.70 -8.63 -6.01
N ALA A 2 -11.22 -7.90 -7.05
CA ALA A 2 -11.95 -6.79 -7.68
C ALA A 2 -13.34 -7.20 -8.18
N LEU A 3 -13.49 -8.35 -8.83
CA LEU A 3 -14.79 -8.88 -9.23
C LEU A 3 -15.71 -9.15 -8.03
N ALA A 4 -15.18 -9.68 -6.94
CA ALA A 4 -15.99 -9.92 -5.74
C ALA A 4 -16.47 -8.59 -5.14
N GLU A 5 -15.63 -7.56 -5.11
CA GLU A 5 -15.99 -6.23 -4.68
C GLU A 5 -17.04 -5.58 -5.60
N HIS A 6 -16.88 -5.77 -6.92
CA HIS A 6 -17.83 -5.26 -7.93
C HIS A 6 -19.19 -5.93 -7.81
N TYR A 7 -19.27 -7.25 -7.60
CA TYR A 7 -20.55 -7.96 -7.54
C TYR A 7 -21.20 -7.98 -6.15
N PHE A 8 -20.42 -7.90 -5.08
CA PHE A 8 -20.92 -8.15 -3.72
C PHE A 8 -20.46 -7.11 -2.69
N GLY A 9 -19.59 -6.17 -3.09
CA GLY A 9 -19.02 -5.16 -2.21
C GLY A 9 -19.56 -3.75 -2.43
N ALA A 10 -18.79 -2.76 -2.03
CA ALA A 10 -19.17 -1.34 -2.07
C ALA A 10 -19.19 -0.74 -3.50
N SER A 11 -18.64 -1.43 -4.51
CA SER A 11 -18.59 -0.94 -5.90
C SER A 11 -19.64 -1.56 -6.82
N GLN A 12 -20.71 -2.14 -6.29
CA GLN A 12 -21.79 -2.79 -7.08
C GLN A 12 -22.42 -1.87 -8.13
N ASP A 13 -22.60 -0.59 -7.80
CA ASP A 13 -23.23 0.39 -8.68
C ASP A 13 -22.23 1.19 -9.53
N CYS A 14 -20.96 0.79 -9.52
CA CYS A 14 -19.90 1.48 -10.27
C CYS A 14 -19.54 0.72 -11.55
N GLU A 15 -19.71 1.36 -12.71
CA GLU A 15 -19.24 0.81 -13.99
C GLU A 15 -17.71 0.78 -14.06
N ASP A 16 -17.06 1.78 -13.45
CA ASP A 16 -15.60 1.89 -13.39
C ASP A 16 -15.14 1.94 -11.93
N SER A 17 -14.20 1.08 -11.57
CA SER A 17 -13.63 1.05 -10.22
C SER A 17 -12.21 0.49 -10.21
N ILE A 18 -11.41 0.92 -9.24
CA ILE A 18 -10.08 0.38 -8.96
C ILE A 18 -10.06 -0.10 -7.52
N LEU A 19 -9.85 -1.40 -7.33
CA LEU A 19 -9.60 -1.99 -6.03
C LEU A 19 -8.09 -2.09 -5.80
N VAL A 20 -7.56 -1.30 -4.89
CA VAL A 20 -6.16 -1.39 -4.48
C VAL A 20 -6.04 -2.28 -3.25
N ARG A 21 -5.16 -3.27 -3.34
CA ARG A 21 -4.84 -4.15 -2.23
C ARG A 21 -3.42 -3.91 -1.75
N VAL A 22 -3.28 -3.54 -0.49
CA VAL A 22 -2.01 -3.46 0.23
C VAL A 22 -1.97 -4.56 1.28
N HIS A 23 -0.99 -5.46 1.19
CA HIS A 23 -0.79 -6.54 2.16
C HIS A 23 0.68 -6.98 2.15
N ARG A 24 1.00 -8.25 1.80
CA ARG A 24 2.38 -8.74 1.59
C ARG A 24 3.02 -8.12 0.35
N GLY A 25 2.20 -7.79 -0.63
CA GLY A 25 2.53 -7.04 -1.82
C GLY A 25 1.48 -5.96 -2.06
N THR A 26 1.68 -5.17 -3.12
CA THR A 26 0.77 -4.08 -3.52
C THR A 26 0.33 -4.31 -4.95
N GLY A 27 -0.99 -4.36 -5.18
CA GLY A 27 -1.56 -4.57 -6.50
C GLY A 27 -2.93 -3.94 -6.63
N ALA A 28 -3.45 -3.87 -7.85
CA ALA A 28 -4.78 -3.36 -8.15
C ALA A 28 -5.58 -4.31 -9.04
N GLY A 29 -6.89 -4.31 -8.86
CA GLY A 29 -7.83 -4.87 -9.81
C GLY A 29 -8.66 -3.74 -10.41
N ILE A 30 -8.78 -3.71 -11.73
CA ILE A 30 -9.44 -2.63 -12.46
C ILE A 30 -10.72 -3.19 -13.10
N ILE A 31 -11.83 -2.54 -12.83
CA ILE A 31 -13.10 -2.76 -13.53
C ILE A 31 -13.31 -1.57 -14.44
N SER A 32 -13.66 -1.80 -15.68
CA SER A 32 -14.05 -0.74 -16.62
C SER A 32 -15.24 -1.20 -17.47
N ASN A 33 -16.24 -0.33 -17.59
CA ASN A 33 -17.53 -0.63 -18.22
C ASN A 33 -18.16 -1.93 -17.67
N GLY A 34 -18.15 -2.11 -16.35
CA GLY A 34 -18.66 -3.29 -15.65
C GLY A 34 -17.88 -4.58 -15.88
N ARG A 35 -16.68 -4.52 -16.47
CA ARG A 35 -15.85 -5.69 -16.81
C ARG A 35 -14.46 -5.57 -16.20
N ILE A 36 -13.94 -6.71 -15.74
CA ILE A 36 -12.55 -6.74 -15.30
C ILE A 36 -11.61 -6.46 -16.47
N PHE A 37 -10.73 -5.48 -16.28
CA PHE A 37 -9.69 -5.16 -17.26
C PHE A 37 -8.52 -6.14 -17.10
N ILE A 38 -8.38 -7.04 -18.08
CA ILE A 38 -7.31 -8.04 -18.12
C ILE A 38 -6.40 -7.69 -19.29
N GLY A 39 -5.13 -7.38 -18.99
CA GLY A 39 -4.13 -7.16 -20.03
C GLY A 39 -3.79 -8.45 -20.80
N ARG A 40 -3.24 -8.28 -22.00
CA ARG A 40 -2.85 -9.39 -22.88
C ARG A 40 -1.95 -10.43 -22.19
N ASN A 41 -1.12 -9.99 -21.25
CA ASN A 41 -0.14 -10.82 -20.53
C ASN A 41 -0.50 -11.00 -19.03
N GLY A 42 -1.70 -10.61 -18.60
CA GLY A 42 -2.12 -10.72 -17.21
C GLY A 42 -1.45 -9.76 -16.22
N ASN A 43 -0.65 -8.80 -16.70
CA ASN A 43 0.15 -7.88 -15.85
C ASN A 43 -0.58 -6.59 -15.48
N VAL A 44 -1.88 -6.50 -15.76
CA VAL A 44 -2.68 -5.33 -15.37
C VAL A 44 -2.86 -5.32 -13.85
N GLY A 45 -2.63 -4.16 -13.25
CA GLY A 45 -2.78 -3.98 -11.81
C GLY A 45 -1.52 -4.25 -10.98
N GLU A 46 -0.38 -4.59 -11.60
CA GLU A 46 0.92 -4.75 -10.95
C GLU A 46 1.51 -3.38 -10.52
N ILE A 47 0.67 -2.52 -9.92
CA ILE A 47 1.04 -1.15 -9.49
C ILE A 47 2.16 -1.13 -8.45
N GLY A 48 2.32 -2.22 -7.69
CA GLY A 48 3.39 -2.38 -6.71
C GLY A 48 4.79 -2.27 -7.30
N HIS A 49 4.95 -2.56 -8.60
CA HIS A 49 6.24 -2.50 -9.29
C HIS A 49 6.48 -1.19 -10.06
N ILE A 50 5.55 -0.22 -9.97
CA ILE A 50 5.79 1.13 -10.47
C ILE A 50 6.86 1.79 -9.61
N GLN A 51 7.90 2.32 -10.25
CA GLN A 51 8.97 3.04 -9.56
C GLN A 51 8.46 4.41 -9.10
N VAL A 52 8.44 4.63 -7.81
CA VAL A 52 7.98 5.89 -7.17
C VAL A 52 9.09 6.65 -6.47
N GLU A 53 10.19 5.96 -6.15
CA GLU A 53 11.43 6.53 -5.59
C GLU A 53 12.66 5.98 -6.34
N PRO A 54 13.22 6.69 -7.33
CA PRO A 54 14.35 6.18 -8.12
C PRO A 54 15.59 5.77 -7.32
N LEU A 55 15.81 6.38 -6.16
CA LEU A 55 16.90 6.06 -5.22
C LEU A 55 16.41 5.26 -3.99
N GLY A 56 15.22 4.69 -4.07
CA GLY A 56 14.63 3.91 -2.99
C GLY A 56 15.23 2.50 -2.84
N GLU A 57 14.63 1.70 -1.97
CA GLU A 57 15.09 0.35 -1.68
C GLU A 57 14.96 -0.58 -2.90
N ARG A 58 15.81 -1.63 -2.92
CA ARG A 58 15.75 -2.65 -3.97
C ARG A 58 14.49 -3.50 -3.81
N CYS A 59 13.70 -3.59 -4.87
CA CYS A 59 12.54 -4.47 -4.96
C CYS A 59 12.94 -5.89 -5.36
N HIS A 60 12.16 -6.89 -4.96
CA HIS A 60 12.37 -8.28 -5.37
C HIS A 60 12.22 -8.50 -6.90
N CYS A 61 11.52 -7.59 -7.62
CA CYS A 61 11.44 -7.62 -9.08
C CYS A 61 12.75 -7.22 -9.79
N GLY A 62 13.76 -6.75 -9.03
CA GLY A 62 15.07 -6.32 -9.53
C GLY A 62 15.23 -4.81 -9.67
N ASN A 63 14.14 -4.05 -9.73
CA ASN A 63 14.15 -2.58 -9.76
C ASN A 63 14.38 -1.97 -8.38
N PHE A 64 14.57 -0.64 -8.34
CA PHE A 64 14.71 0.14 -7.11
C PHE A 64 13.51 1.07 -6.94
N GLY A 65 13.08 1.29 -5.69
CA GLY A 65 12.07 2.26 -5.32
C GLY A 65 10.68 1.98 -5.89
N CYS A 66 10.33 0.71 -6.04
CA CYS A 66 8.97 0.31 -6.39
C CYS A 66 7.99 0.68 -5.28
N LEU A 67 6.75 0.98 -5.63
CA LEU A 67 5.68 1.29 -4.66
C LEU A 67 5.57 0.22 -3.57
N GLU A 68 5.77 -1.04 -3.89
CA GLU A 68 5.72 -2.15 -2.93
C GLU A 68 6.77 -2.03 -1.83
N THR A 69 7.98 -1.49 -2.12
CA THR A 69 9.01 -1.25 -1.10
C THR A 69 8.65 -0.14 -0.11
N ILE A 70 7.57 0.59 -0.37
CA ILE A 70 7.03 1.64 0.48
C ILE A 70 5.70 1.22 1.12
N ALA A 71 4.82 0.60 0.34
CA ALA A 71 3.42 0.41 0.71
C ALA A 71 3.10 -1.00 1.25
N ALA A 72 3.92 -2.03 0.99
CA ALA A 72 3.68 -3.35 1.58
C ALA A 72 3.76 -3.31 3.11
N ASN A 73 2.98 -4.17 3.80
CA ASN A 73 2.94 -4.21 5.26
C ASN A 73 4.33 -4.28 5.88
N ALA A 74 5.18 -5.19 5.38
CA ALA A 74 6.55 -5.36 5.89
C ALA A 74 7.40 -4.09 5.72
N ALA A 75 7.21 -3.34 4.63
CA ALA A 75 7.92 -2.09 4.38
C ALA A 75 7.49 -1.00 5.39
N ILE A 76 6.20 -0.90 5.66
CA ILE A 76 5.64 0.03 6.66
C ILE A 76 6.16 -0.32 8.05
N GLU A 77 6.08 -1.60 8.44
CA GLU A 77 6.55 -2.09 9.73
C GLU A 77 8.06 -1.81 9.92
N GLN A 78 8.86 -2.11 8.91
CA GLN A 78 10.31 -1.87 8.95
C GLN A 78 10.64 -0.38 9.03
N ARG A 79 9.92 0.48 8.32
CA ARG A 79 10.10 1.94 8.37
C ARG A 79 9.81 2.47 9.78
N VAL A 80 8.69 2.10 10.39
CA VAL A 80 8.36 2.50 11.76
C VAL A 80 9.39 1.97 12.75
N LEU A 81 9.77 0.71 12.64
CA LEU A 81 10.77 0.08 13.50
C LEU A 81 12.13 0.80 13.44
N ASN A 82 12.57 1.20 12.25
CA ASN A 82 13.81 1.93 12.06
C ASN A 82 13.76 3.32 12.72
N LEU A 83 12.63 4.03 12.58
CA LEU A 83 12.44 5.34 13.22
C LEU A 83 12.41 5.22 14.76
N LEU A 84 11.75 4.20 15.30
CA LEU A 84 11.77 3.92 16.75
C LEU A 84 13.19 3.66 17.26
N LYS A 85 13.99 2.85 16.53
CA LYS A 85 15.40 2.59 16.85
C LYS A 85 16.28 3.84 16.77
N GLN A 86 15.92 4.83 15.96
CA GLN A 86 16.57 6.14 15.88
C GLN A 86 16.15 7.10 17.00
N GLY A 87 15.24 6.68 17.90
CA GLY A 87 14.82 7.46 19.06
C GLY A 87 13.57 8.30 18.85
N TYR A 88 12.87 8.16 17.70
CA TYR A 88 11.58 8.83 17.52
C TYR A 88 10.54 8.29 18.48
N GLN A 89 9.76 9.18 19.10
CA GLN A 89 8.74 8.82 20.07
C GLN A 89 7.45 8.39 19.38
N SER A 90 6.87 7.28 19.82
CA SER A 90 5.59 6.76 19.34
C SER A 90 4.93 5.89 20.42
N ARG A 91 3.62 5.68 20.26
CA ARG A 91 2.85 4.70 21.06
C ARG A 91 2.96 3.28 20.50
N VAL A 92 3.62 3.10 19.35
CA VAL A 92 3.87 1.77 18.77
C VAL A 92 4.97 1.10 19.58
N PRO A 93 4.71 -0.09 20.19
CA PRO A 93 5.74 -0.81 20.94
C PRO A 93 6.86 -1.31 20.01
N LEU A 94 8.09 -1.23 20.49
CA LEU A 94 9.27 -1.69 19.72
C LEU A 94 9.25 -3.21 19.48
N ASP A 95 8.67 -3.96 20.41
CA ASP A 95 8.54 -5.43 20.38
C ASP A 95 7.26 -5.92 19.69
N ASP A 96 6.33 -5.03 19.35
CA ASP A 96 5.10 -5.34 18.60
C ASP A 96 4.83 -4.30 17.50
N CYS A 97 5.81 -4.09 16.63
CA CYS A 97 5.72 -3.14 15.51
C CYS A 97 5.05 -3.79 14.28
N THR A 98 3.78 -4.16 14.43
CA THR A 98 2.95 -4.74 13.37
C THR A 98 2.08 -3.69 12.71
N ILE A 99 1.66 -3.94 11.45
CA ILE A 99 0.73 -3.03 10.74
C ILE A 99 -0.53 -2.74 11.56
N LYS A 100 -1.03 -3.72 12.30
CA LYS A 100 -2.19 -3.58 13.17
C LYS A 100 -1.96 -2.57 14.30
N THR A 101 -0.81 -2.66 14.98
CA THR A 101 -0.45 -1.74 16.08
C THR A 101 -0.14 -0.35 15.54
N ILE A 102 0.50 -0.24 14.38
CA ILE A 102 0.78 1.02 13.69
C ILE A 102 -0.52 1.74 13.33
N CYS A 103 -1.46 1.07 12.65
CA CYS A 103 -2.75 1.65 12.29
C CYS A 103 -3.56 2.05 13.53
N LYS A 104 -3.53 1.23 14.60
CA LYS A 104 -4.20 1.55 15.86
C LYS A 104 -3.60 2.79 16.53
N ALA A 105 -2.28 2.95 16.47
CA ALA A 105 -1.58 4.14 17.00
C ALA A 105 -1.93 5.39 16.17
N ALA A 106 -1.87 5.31 14.84
CA ALA A 106 -2.23 6.41 13.95
C ALA A 106 -3.67 6.89 14.19
N ASN A 107 -4.64 5.96 14.30
CA ASN A 107 -6.04 6.29 14.61
C ASN A 107 -6.23 6.96 15.99
N LYS A 108 -5.26 6.82 16.90
CA LYS A 108 -5.23 7.49 18.21
C LYS A 108 -4.42 8.79 18.20
N GLY A 109 -4.03 9.27 17.02
CA GLY A 109 -3.30 10.54 16.86
C GLY A 109 -1.80 10.43 17.17
N ASP A 110 -1.21 9.24 17.06
CA ASP A 110 0.25 9.09 17.13
C ASP A 110 0.90 9.75 15.92
N SER A 111 1.79 10.71 16.16
CA SER A 111 2.37 11.54 15.11
C SER A 111 3.31 10.76 14.19
N LEU A 112 4.11 9.83 14.73
CA LEU A 112 5.03 9.01 13.95
C LEU A 112 4.27 8.05 13.03
N ALA A 113 3.32 7.29 13.62
CA ALA A 113 2.51 6.34 12.87
C ALA A 113 1.69 7.04 11.79
N SER A 114 1.06 8.19 12.13
CA SER A 114 0.31 9.00 11.16
C SER A 114 1.19 9.49 10.01
N ALA A 115 2.38 10.01 10.31
CA ALA A 115 3.31 10.50 9.27
C ALA A 115 3.75 9.39 8.31
N VAL A 116 3.99 8.16 8.81
CA VAL A 116 4.34 7.02 7.97
C VAL A 116 3.15 6.58 7.11
N ILE A 117 1.94 6.50 7.66
CA ILE A 117 0.74 6.16 6.89
C ILE A 117 0.43 7.22 5.83
N ASP A 118 0.57 8.52 6.17
CA ASP A 118 0.40 9.61 5.20
C ASP A 118 1.42 9.54 4.06
N TYR A 119 2.68 9.22 4.38
CA TYR A 119 3.72 9.03 3.37
C TYR A 119 3.34 7.93 2.38
N VAL A 120 2.90 6.77 2.87
CA VAL A 120 2.41 5.66 2.05
C VAL A 120 1.20 6.08 1.21
N GLY A 121 0.22 6.73 1.83
CA GLY A 121 -0.98 7.22 1.17
C GLY A 121 -0.70 8.17 0.02
N ARG A 122 0.28 9.08 0.17
CA ARG A 122 0.70 9.99 -0.92
C ARG A 122 1.30 9.24 -2.11
N HIS A 123 2.13 8.22 -1.86
CA HIS A 123 2.70 7.43 -2.95
C HIS A 123 1.64 6.58 -3.65
N LEU A 124 0.72 5.97 -2.90
CA LEU A 124 -0.44 5.28 -3.46
C LEU A 124 -1.30 6.23 -4.30
N GLY A 125 -1.66 7.39 -3.77
CA GLY A 125 -2.47 8.38 -4.47
C GLY A 125 -1.83 8.85 -5.79
N LYS A 126 -0.53 9.16 -5.78
CA LYS A 126 0.21 9.53 -7.00
C LYS A 126 0.30 8.41 -8.04
N THR A 127 0.27 7.16 -7.60
CA THR A 127 0.35 6.00 -8.50
C THR A 127 -0.99 5.72 -9.17
N ILE A 128 -2.10 6.04 -8.50
CA ILE A 128 -3.46 5.75 -8.98
C ILE A 128 -4.01 6.90 -9.83
N ALA A 129 -3.57 8.15 -9.57
CA ALA A 129 -3.99 9.33 -10.32
C ALA A 129 -3.37 9.39 -11.71
#